data_e1984b17bf9e4a581214cac6d450ba4e
#
_entry.id   e1984b17bf9e4a581214cac6d450ba4e
#
_cell.length_a   1.000
_cell.length_b   1.000
_cell.length_c   1.000
_cell.angle_alpha   90.00
_cell.angle_beta   90.00
_cell.angle_gamma   90.00
#
_symmetry.space_group_name_H-M   'P 1'
#
loop_
_entity.id
_entity.type
_entity.pdbx_description
1 polymer ?
#
loop_
_entity_poly.entity_id
_entity_poly.type
_entity_poly.pdbx_seq_one_letter_code
_entity_poly.pdbx_strand_id
1 'polypeptide(L)'
;MSLAVFARYFVAGSIAAGVHLLSLALLIRLGCPALAASMLGFCIGLVVNYVLQYYWTFRHSGSHVTAFTRYIAVNTGGFVLNAIVFHTIDSLSILPPVVTQAITILIVFVFNFVLNASFSFASPQPRK
;
A
#
# COMPACT_ATOMS: atom_id res chain seq x y z
N MET A 1 14.33 2.97 -14.35
CA MET A 1 12.89 3.35 -14.39
C MET A 1 12.79 4.75 -15.00
N SER A 2 11.92 4.92 -15.99
CA SER A 2 11.72 6.24 -16.59
C SER A 2 10.96 7.16 -15.64
N LEU A 3 11.12 8.47 -15.81
CA LEU A 3 10.39 9.47 -15.02
C LEU A 3 8.87 9.30 -15.18
N ALA A 4 8.41 8.96 -16.39
CA ALA A 4 6.98 8.72 -16.65
C ALA A 4 6.44 7.52 -15.86
N VAL A 5 7.19 6.43 -15.79
CA VAL A 5 6.82 5.24 -14.99
C VAL A 5 6.79 5.58 -13.51
N PHE A 6 7.79 6.31 -13.03
CA PHE A 6 7.83 6.75 -11.63
C PHE A 6 6.62 7.64 -11.28
N ALA A 7 6.28 8.58 -12.16
CA ALA A 7 5.12 9.46 -11.95
C ALA A 7 3.82 8.65 -11.90
N ARG A 8 3.64 7.68 -12.79
CA ARG A 8 2.46 6.79 -12.76
C ARG A 8 2.41 5.95 -11.49
N TYR A 9 3.56 5.41 -11.07
CA TYR A 9 3.67 4.67 -9.82
C TYR A 9 3.22 5.52 -8.63
N PHE A 10 3.70 6.75 -8.54
CA PHE A 10 3.34 7.69 -7.47
C PHE A 10 1.85 8.02 -7.50
N VAL A 11 1.29 8.29 -8.68
CA VAL A 11 -0.15 8.58 -8.82
C VAL A 11 -1.00 7.36 -8.46
N ALA A 12 -0.63 6.17 -8.91
CA ALA A 12 -1.32 4.92 -8.56
C ALA A 12 -1.32 4.70 -7.06
N GLY A 13 -0.18 4.89 -6.39
CA GLY A 13 -0.06 4.79 -4.95
C GLY A 13 -0.91 5.82 -4.21
N SER A 14 -0.98 7.04 -4.71
CA SER A 14 -1.80 8.11 -4.14
C SER A 14 -3.30 7.81 -4.28
N ILE A 15 -3.73 7.28 -5.41
CA ILE A 15 -5.13 6.85 -5.62
C ILE A 15 -5.47 5.71 -4.65
N ALA A 16 -4.60 4.72 -4.53
CA ALA A 16 -4.79 3.61 -3.61
C ALA A 16 -4.86 4.09 -2.14
N ALA A 17 -4.01 5.03 -1.75
CA ALA A 17 -4.05 5.62 -0.42
C ALA A 17 -5.37 6.36 -0.17
N GLY A 18 -5.86 7.12 -1.14
CA GLY A 18 -7.17 7.77 -1.07
C GLY A 18 -8.31 6.78 -0.91
N VAL A 19 -8.29 5.69 -1.67
CA VAL A 19 -9.27 4.59 -1.55
C VAL A 19 -9.19 3.94 -0.17
N HIS A 20 -7.99 3.72 0.35
CA HIS A 20 -7.79 3.18 1.70
C HIS A 20 -8.44 4.09 2.77
N LEU A 21 -8.14 5.40 2.72
CA LEU A 21 -8.69 6.36 3.67
C LEU A 21 -10.21 6.47 3.57
N LEU A 22 -10.75 6.50 2.36
CA LEU A 22 -12.19 6.56 2.15
C LEU A 22 -12.88 5.28 2.65
N SER A 23 -12.31 4.12 2.37
CA SER A 23 -12.82 2.83 2.85
C SER A 23 -12.82 2.76 4.38
N LEU A 24 -11.75 3.22 5.01
CA LEU A 24 -11.66 3.30 6.48
C LEU A 24 -12.80 4.17 7.04
N ALA A 25 -12.98 5.36 6.49
CA ALA A 25 -14.01 6.30 6.97
C ALA A 25 -15.42 5.73 6.82
N LEU A 26 -15.71 5.11 5.68
CA LEU A 26 -17.02 4.47 5.44
C LEU A 26 -17.26 3.29 6.37
N LEU A 27 -16.25 2.43 6.56
CA LEU A 27 -16.37 1.26 7.42
C LEU A 27 -16.59 1.66 8.88
N ILE A 28 -15.91 2.70 9.36
CA ILE A 28 -16.12 3.22 10.71
C ILE A 28 -17.55 3.76 10.87
N ARG A 29 -18.06 4.47 9.87
CA ARG A 29 -19.45 4.96 9.89
C ARG A 29 -20.48 3.83 9.93
N LEU A 30 -20.14 2.68 9.36
CA LEU A 30 -20.98 1.48 9.38
C LEU A 30 -20.85 0.68 10.68
N GLY A 31 -20.07 1.15 11.64
CA GLY A 31 -19.89 0.50 12.94
C GLY A 31 -18.73 -0.47 13.02
N CYS A 32 -17.86 -0.52 11.99
CA CYS A 32 -16.67 -1.37 12.02
C CYS A 32 -15.64 -0.81 13.02
N PRO A 33 -15.01 -1.67 13.85
CA PRO A 33 -13.91 -1.22 14.72
C PRO A 33 -12.77 -0.60 13.92
N ALA A 34 -12.09 0.39 14.48
CA ALA A 34 -11.07 1.17 13.78
C ALA A 34 -9.94 0.30 13.20
N LEU A 35 -9.42 -0.64 13.98
CA LEU A 35 -8.36 -1.54 13.50
C LEU A 35 -8.84 -2.41 12.34
N ALA A 36 -10.04 -3.01 12.46
CA ALA A 36 -10.62 -3.82 11.38
C ALA A 36 -10.85 -2.97 10.13
N ALA A 37 -11.34 -1.74 10.27
CA ALA A 37 -11.52 -0.79 9.17
C ALA A 37 -10.19 -0.46 8.48
N SER A 38 -9.13 -0.28 9.26
CA SER A 38 -7.77 -0.04 8.73
C SER A 38 -7.28 -1.23 7.91
N MET A 39 -7.43 -2.43 8.43
CA MET A 39 -6.96 -3.66 7.76
C MET A 39 -7.75 -3.95 6.48
N LEU A 40 -9.07 -3.83 6.52
CA LEU A 40 -9.93 -4.00 5.35
C LEU A 40 -9.67 -2.92 4.30
N GLY A 41 -9.51 -1.67 4.73
CA GLY A 41 -9.16 -0.57 3.84
C GLY A 41 -7.82 -0.78 3.16
N PHE A 42 -6.84 -1.31 3.88
CA PHE A 42 -5.55 -1.70 3.30
C PHE A 42 -5.72 -2.72 2.18
N CYS A 43 -6.51 -3.77 2.42
CA CYS A 43 -6.75 -4.80 1.40
C CYS A 43 -7.45 -4.22 0.16
N ILE A 44 -8.43 -3.34 0.34
CA ILE A 44 -9.11 -2.67 -0.77
C ILE A 44 -8.13 -1.80 -1.56
N GLY A 45 -7.34 -0.99 -0.86
CA GLY A 45 -6.30 -0.16 -1.48
C GLY A 45 -5.24 -0.99 -2.20
N LEU A 46 -4.87 -2.13 -1.64
CA LEU A 46 -3.92 -3.07 -2.23
C LEU A 46 -4.40 -3.58 -3.60
N VAL A 47 -5.66 -3.98 -3.68
CA VAL A 47 -6.25 -4.47 -4.95
C VAL A 47 -6.28 -3.35 -5.98
N VAL A 48 -6.71 -2.16 -5.60
CA VAL A 48 -6.75 -0.99 -6.50
C VAL A 48 -5.35 -0.67 -7.00
N ASN A 49 -4.37 -0.63 -6.10
CA ASN A 49 -2.99 -0.34 -6.45
C ASN A 49 -2.41 -1.40 -7.40
N TYR A 50 -2.69 -2.69 -7.14
CA TYR A 50 -2.26 -3.78 -8.02
C TYR A 50 -2.80 -3.60 -9.43
N VAL A 51 -4.10 -3.37 -9.56
CA VAL A 51 -4.76 -3.20 -10.87
C VAL A 51 -4.16 -2.02 -11.62
N LEU A 52 -3.96 -0.88 -10.95
CA LEU A 52 -3.36 0.30 -11.56
C LEU A 52 -1.91 0.06 -11.97
N GLN A 53 -1.13 -0.62 -11.15
CA GLN A 53 0.26 -0.92 -11.47
C GLN A 53 0.36 -1.91 -12.63
N TYR A 54 -0.46 -2.93 -12.65
CA TYR A 54 -0.43 -3.94 -13.70
C TYR A 54 -0.79 -3.35 -15.07
N TYR A 55 -1.91 -2.65 -15.15
CA TYR A 55 -2.44 -2.18 -16.44
C TYR A 55 -1.92 -0.80 -16.86
N TRP A 56 -1.67 0.07 -15.93
CA TRP A 56 -1.36 1.47 -16.23
C TRP A 56 0.10 1.82 -16.00
N THR A 57 0.66 1.53 -14.83
CA THR A 57 2.03 1.93 -14.47
C THR A 57 3.05 1.16 -15.30
N PHE A 58 2.99 -0.15 -15.26
CA PHE A 58 3.96 -1.03 -15.89
C PHE A 58 3.46 -1.63 -17.19
N ARG A 59 2.17 -1.54 -17.49
CA ARG A 59 1.54 -2.13 -18.68
C ARG A 59 1.98 -3.58 -18.87
N HIS A 60 1.92 -4.34 -17.79
CA HIS A 60 2.40 -5.71 -17.76
C HIS A 60 1.50 -6.61 -18.62
N SER A 61 2.11 -7.52 -19.37
CA SER A 61 1.40 -8.48 -20.23
C SER A 61 1.63 -9.93 -19.84
N GLY A 62 2.31 -10.16 -18.70
CA GLY A 62 2.60 -11.50 -18.22
C GLY A 62 1.49 -12.10 -17.37
N SER A 63 1.80 -13.21 -16.73
CA SER A 63 0.85 -13.92 -15.87
C SER A 63 0.44 -13.09 -14.65
N HIS A 64 -0.87 -12.95 -14.44
CA HIS A 64 -1.41 -12.34 -13.23
C HIS A 64 -1.05 -13.11 -11.96
N VAL A 65 -0.98 -14.43 -12.05
CA VAL A 65 -0.63 -15.28 -10.89
C VAL A 65 0.77 -14.95 -10.39
N THR A 66 1.76 -14.88 -11.28
CA THR A 66 3.14 -14.56 -10.91
C THR A 66 3.27 -13.13 -10.41
N ALA A 67 2.69 -12.16 -11.12
CA ALA A 67 2.77 -10.75 -10.75
C ALA A 67 2.07 -10.49 -9.40
N PHE A 68 0.88 -11.04 -9.22
CA PHE A 68 0.11 -10.88 -7.99
C PHE A 68 0.81 -11.54 -6.79
N THR A 69 1.37 -12.73 -6.98
CA THR A 69 2.10 -13.44 -5.92
C THR A 69 3.29 -12.63 -5.43
N ARG A 70 4.08 -12.07 -6.34
CA ARG A 70 5.22 -11.19 -5.98
C ARG A 70 4.76 -9.93 -5.26
N TYR A 71 3.70 -9.33 -5.77
CA TYR A 71 3.12 -8.12 -5.20
C TYR A 71 2.63 -8.36 -3.76
N ILE A 72 1.91 -9.44 -3.54
CA ILE A 72 1.44 -9.83 -2.20
C ILE A 72 2.63 -10.11 -1.27
N ALA A 73 3.65 -10.81 -1.75
CA ALA A 73 4.83 -11.10 -0.92
C ALA A 73 5.50 -9.81 -0.42
N VAL A 74 5.70 -8.83 -1.30
CA VAL A 74 6.30 -7.54 -0.92
C VAL A 74 5.39 -6.76 0.03
N ASN A 75 4.09 -6.79 -0.19
CA ASN A 75 3.13 -6.01 0.59
C ASN A 75 2.70 -6.67 1.89
N THR A 76 3.03 -7.94 2.13
CA THR A 76 2.72 -8.62 3.40
C THR A 76 3.39 -7.91 4.58
N GLY A 77 4.65 -7.52 4.45
CA GLY A 77 5.35 -6.74 5.46
C GLY A 77 4.68 -5.40 5.74
N GLY A 78 4.26 -4.72 4.68
CA GLY A 78 3.50 -3.46 4.81
C GLY A 78 2.15 -3.64 5.50
N PHE A 79 1.46 -4.74 5.22
CA PHE A 79 0.19 -5.07 5.89
C PHE A 79 0.37 -5.26 7.40
N VAL A 80 1.35 -6.04 7.80
CA VAL A 80 1.67 -6.26 9.22
C VAL A 80 2.08 -4.94 9.89
N LEU A 81 2.94 -4.16 9.23
CA LEU A 81 3.38 -2.87 9.75
C LEU A 81 2.19 -1.89 9.88
N ASN A 82 1.28 -1.88 8.91
CA ASN A 82 0.05 -1.07 9.00
C ASN A 82 -0.74 -1.42 10.26
N ALA A 83 -0.94 -2.70 10.54
CA ALA A 83 -1.68 -3.13 11.73
C ALA A 83 -1.00 -2.67 13.03
N ILE A 84 0.32 -2.85 13.12
CA ILE A 84 1.10 -2.49 14.32
C ILE A 84 1.08 -0.98 14.54
N VAL A 85 1.41 -0.20 13.51
CA VAL A 85 1.52 1.27 13.63
C VAL A 85 0.14 1.89 13.88
N PHE A 86 -0.87 1.46 13.11
CA PHE A 86 -2.23 1.98 13.29
C PHE A 86 -2.74 1.70 14.70
N HIS A 87 -2.63 0.46 15.16
CA HIS A 87 -3.10 0.08 16.48
C HIS A 87 -2.36 0.85 17.58
N THR A 88 -1.04 1.01 17.45
CA THR A 88 -0.24 1.74 18.44
C THR A 88 -0.68 3.19 18.57
N ILE A 89 -0.85 3.89 17.45
CA ILE A 89 -1.27 5.31 17.46
C ILE A 89 -2.72 5.44 17.90
N ASP A 90 -3.60 4.58 17.39
CA ASP A 90 -5.02 4.61 17.72
C ASP A 90 -5.27 4.37 19.22
N SER A 91 -4.48 3.49 19.85
CA SER A 91 -4.60 3.19 21.27
C SER A 91 -4.23 4.38 22.18
N LEU A 92 -3.49 5.35 21.68
CA LEU A 92 -3.21 6.61 22.39
C LEU A 92 -4.41 7.53 22.46
N SER A 93 -5.42 7.31 21.63
CA SER A 93 -6.69 8.07 21.59
C SER A 93 -6.54 9.59 21.43
N ILE A 94 -5.47 10.04 20.77
CA ILE A 94 -5.15 11.46 20.61
C ILE A 94 -5.70 11.99 19.28
N LEU A 95 -5.74 11.15 18.24
CA LEU A 95 -6.06 11.55 16.87
C LEU A 95 -7.31 10.82 16.36
N PRO A 96 -8.08 11.48 15.44
CA PRO A 96 -9.14 10.78 14.73
C PRO A 96 -8.58 9.61 13.90
N PRO A 97 -9.36 8.51 13.69
CA PRO A 97 -8.87 7.35 12.93
C PRO A 97 -8.36 7.67 11.53
N VAL A 98 -8.99 8.61 10.82
CA VAL A 98 -8.55 9.01 9.46
C VAL A 98 -7.15 9.62 9.49
N VAL A 99 -6.88 10.49 10.48
CA VAL A 99 -5.55 11.12 10.66
C VAL A 99 -4.51 10.05 11.04
N THR A 100 -4.86 9.16 11.95
CA THR A 100 -4.02 8.03 12.34
C THR A 100 -3.65 7.18 11.12
N GLN A 101 -4.63 6.88 10.26
CA GLN A 101 -4.39 6.10 9.05
C GLN A 101 -3.51 6.85 8.04
N ALA A 102 -3.68 8.16 7.89
CA ALA A 102 -2.83 8.95 7.00
C ALA A 102 -1.36 8.91 7.44
N ILE A 103 -1.09 9.03 8.73
CA ILE A 103 0.26 8.89 9.29
C ILE A 103 0.79 7.48 9.06
N THR A 104 -0.02 6.47 9.30
CA THR A 104 0.34 5.07 9.09
C THR A 104 0.70 4.79 7.63
N ILE A 105 -0.07 5.32 6.68
CA ILE A 105 0.22 5.20 5.24
C ILE A 105 1.59 5.77 4.90
N LEU A 106 1.94 6.93 5.45
CA LEU A 106 3.25 7.53 5.21
C LEU A 106 4.38 6.66 5.73
N ILE A 107 4.23 6.10 6.92
CA ILE A 107 5.23 5.21 7.53
C ILE A 107 5.39 3.93 6.69
N VAL A 108 4.28 3.31 6.30
CA VAL A 108 4.28 2.11 5.46
C VAL A 108 4.89 2.40 4.08
N PHE A 109 4.58 3.57 3.51
CA PHE A 109 5.16 4.00 2.23
C PHE A 109 6.68 4.08 2.31
N VAL A 110 7.22 4.73 3.34
CA VAL A 110 8.68 4.83 3.54
C VAL A 110 9.30 3.44 3.72
N PHE A 111 8.67 2.58 4.50
CA PHE A 111 9.12 1.21 4.71
C PHE A 111 9.17 0.43 3.40
N ASN A 112 8.10 0.47 2.61
CA ASN A 112 8.05 -0.21 1.31
C ASN A 112 9.07 0.36 0.33
N PHE A 113 9.27 1.69 0.34
CA PHE A 113 10.27 2.33 -0.51
C PHE A 113 11.68 1.85 -0.15
N VAL A 114 12.02 1.83 1.15
CA VAL A 114 13.35 1.37 1.62
C VAL A 114 13.56 -0.10 1.27
N LEU A 115 12.54 -0.95 1.46
CA LEU A 115 12.63 -2.36 1.07
C LEU A 115 12.84 -2.52 -0.43
N ASN A 116 12.07 -1.83 -1.24
CA ASN A 116 12.21 -1.89 -2.69
C ASN A 116 13.58 -1.40 -3.16
N ALA A 117 14.07 -0.30 -2.58
CA ALA A 117 15.39 0.21 -2.89
C ALA A 117 16.49 -0.80 -2.52
N SER A 118 16.37 -1.46 -1.35
CA SER A 118 17.35 -2.43 -0.88
C SER A 118 17.34 -3.73 -1.69
N PHE A 119 16.16 -4.20 -2.11
CA PHE A 119 16.02 -5.47 -2.84
C PHE A 119 16.04 -5.31 -4.36
N SER A 120 15.40 -4.27 -4.89
CA SER A 120 15.24 -4.10 -6.34
C SER A 120 16.46 -3.45 -7.00
N PHE A 121 17.17 -2.58 -6.28
CA PHE A 121 18.32 -1.85 -6.83
C PHE A 121 19.67 -2.42 -6.41
N ALA A 122 19.72 -3.30 -5.40
CA ALA A 122 20.97 -3.90 -4.92
C ALA A 122 21.43 -5.11 -5.75
N SER A 123 20.56 -5.73 -6.53
CA SER A 123 20.91 -6.89 -7.36
C SER A 123 21.18 -6.44 -8.80
N PRO A 124 22.41 -6.64 -9.32
CA PRO A 124 22.63 -6.42 -10.74
C PRO A 124 21.74 -7.38 -11.53
N GLN A 125 20.98 -6.83 -12.46
CA GLN A 125 20.22 -7.61 -13.42
C GLN A 125 21.18 -8.50 -14.20
N PRO A 126 20.97 -9.82 -14.24
CA PRO A 126 21.79 -10.64 -15.11
C PRO A 126 21.58 -10.18 -16.56
N ARG A 127 22.66 -9.74 -17.16
CA ARG A 127 22.64 -9.43 -18.60
C ARG A 127 22.44 -10.72 -19.36
N LYS A 128 21.38 -10.77 -20.09
CA LYS A 128 21.17 -11.81 -21.11
C LYS A 128 22.07 -11.56 -22.28
#